data_138b4a2622fdc03ccf851399b40f32b5
#
_entry.id   138b4a2622fdc03ccf851399b40f32b5
#
_cell.length_a   1.000
_cell.length_b   1.000
_cell.length_c   1.000
_cell.angle_alpha   90.00
_cell.angle_beta   90.00
_cell.angle_gamma   90.00
#
_symmetry.space_group_name_H-M   'P 1'
#
loop_
_entity.id
_entity.type
_entity.pdbx_description
1 polymer ?
#
loop_
_entity_poly.entity_id
_entity_poly.type
_entity_poly.pdbx_seq_one_letter_code
_entity_poly.pdbx_strand_id
1 'polypeptide(L)'
;MSASNAEGVGMVSGLEQIVVDYLKLHPDFFSRHADLLTDLEVFHPCGRAVSLIEYQVVVLRDQNHQVRRRLQGLVATARENEELSERVHRLTLELVACGGLREACETLYRALRESFGAEHAAVRLFVGPAAESDAGFAEFLGPDERARRLLAPILGVASPLCGRIPADQLQVLFGATGAQVGSGALLPLGVDARIGVLAIGSSDENRYQPGMATTFLRQLADIASQVMRPFLAAPDGGDGCARMDADRDEARVAGIPDPALEG
;
A
#
# COMPACT_ATOMS: atom_id res chain seq x y z
N MET A 1 -34.44 45.73 17.51
CA MET A 1 -33.85 44.64 16.69
C MET A 1 -34.87 43.50 16.57
N SER A 2 -36.00 43.70 15.91
CA SER A 2 -37.10 42.68 15.86
C SER A 2 -37.89 42.69 14.53
N ALA A 3 -37.24 43.04 13.43
CA ALA A 3 -37.95 43.08 12.13
C ALA A 3 -37.47 42.01 11.13
N SER A 4 -36.38 41.28 11.41
CA SER A 4 -35.78 40.33 10.45
C SER A 4 -36.34 38.89 10.50
N ASN A 5 -37.16 38.55 11.50
CA ASN A 5 -37.65 37.18 11.69
C ASN A 5 -39.05 36.93 11.11
N ALA A 6 -39.76 37.98 10.73
CA ALA A 6 -41.13 37.86 10.18
C ALA A 6 -41.15 37.63 8.65
N GLU A 7 -40.16 38.11 7.93
CA GLU A 7 -40.07 37.89 6.46
C GLU A 7 -39.67 36.48 6.08
N GLY A 8 -38.86 35.81 6.89
CA GLY A 8 -38.44 34.43 6.64
C GLY A 8 -39.59 33.41 6.75
N VAL A 9 -40.48 33.61 7.73
CA VAL A 9 -41.62 32.70 7.99
C VAL A 9 -42.71 32.84 6.90
N GLY A 10 -42.91 34.04 6.38
CA GLY A 10 -43.86 34.24 5.28
C GLY A 10 -43.42 33.67 3.95
N MET A 11 -42.12 33.69 3.69
CA MET A 11 -41.55 33.16 2.45
C MET A 11 -41.54 31.61 2.44
N VAL A 12 -41.28 30.98 3.57
CA VAL A 12 -41.34 29.51 3.73
C VAL A 12 -42.79 29.02 3.56
N SER A 13 -43.78 29.68 4.14
CA SER A 13 -45.18 29.33 3.99
C SER A 13 -45.68 29.46 2.54
N GLY A 14 -45.15 30.44 1.78
CA GLY A 14 -45.46 30.60 0.36
C GLY A 14 -44.90 29.50 -0.50
N LEU A 15 -43.67 29.06 -0.22
CA LEU A 15 -43.02 27.94 -0.97
C LEU A 15 -43.72 26.62 -0.65
N GLU A 16 -44.08 26.36 0.57
CA GLU A 16 -44.85 25.16 0.96
C GLU A 16 -46.19 25.08 0.19
N GLN A 17 -46.90 26.19 0.07
CA GLN A 17 -48.15 26.23 -0.66
C GLN A 17 -47.96 25.92 -2.18
N ILE A 18 -46.89 26.47 -2.78
CA ILE A 18 -46.54 26.20 -4.16
C ILE A 18 -46.25 24.70 -4.37
N VAL A 19 -45.49 24.05 -3.48
CA VAL A 19 -45.19 22.62 -3.54
C VAL A 19 -46.47 21.81 -3.38
N VAL A 20 -47.38 22.14 -2.46
CA VAL A 20 -48.67 21.47 -2.27
C VAL A 20 -49.53 21.56 -3.54
N ASP A 21 -49.66 22.75 -4.12
CA ASP A 21 -50.46 22.93 -5.33
C ASP A 21 -49.84 22.24 -6.54
N TYR A 22 -48.52 22.24 -6.66
CA TYR A 22 -47.82 21.47 -7.69
C TYR A 22 -48.06 19.95 -7.58
N LEU A 23 -47.94 19.38 -6.39
CA LEU A 23 -48.17 17.97 -6.15
C LEU A 23 -49.64 17.55 -6.38
N LYS A 24 -50.61 18.44 -6.08
CA LYS A 24 -52.02 18.21 -6.39
C LYS A 24 -52.31 18.15 -7.93
N LEU A 25 -51.59 18.99 -8.69
CA LEU A 25 -51.73 19.00 -10.16
C LEU A 25 -50.96 17.85 -10.82
N HIS A 26 -49.98 17.27 -10.15
CA HIS A 26 -49.15 16.17 -10.66
C HIS A 26 -49.16 14.96 -9.71
N PRO A 27 -50.24 14.21 -9.62
CA PRO A 27 -50.37 13.05 -8.71
C PRO A 27 -49.39 11.92 -9.02
N ASP A 28 -48.87 11.87 -10.23
CA ASP A 28 -47.86 10.92 -10.72
C ASP A 28 -46.41 11.32 -10.43
N PHE A 29 -46.21 12.48 -9.73
CA PHE A 29 -44.88 13.02 -9.47
C PHE A 29 -43.98 12.01 -8.78
N PHE A 30 -44.43 11.36 -7.72
CA PHE A 30 -43.64 10.39 -6.97
C PHE A 30 -43.42 9.07 -7.71
N SER A 31 -44.27 8.75 -8.71
CA SER A 31 -44.03 7.59 -9.59
C SER A 31 -42.87 7.83 -10.55
N ARG A 32 -42.66 9.10 -10.96
CA ARG A 32 -41.53 9.53 -11.82
C ARG A 32 -40.26 9.82 -11.04
N HIS A 33 -40.39 10.13 -9.76
CA HIS A 33 -39.29 10.50 -8.86
C HIS A 33 -39.32 9.62 -7.61
N ALA A 34 -39.22 8.27 -7.82
CA ALA A 34 -39.31 7.29 -6.75
C ALA A 34 -38.15 7.38 -5.73
N ASP A 35 -36.99 7.89 -6.15
CA ASP A 35 -35.82 8.17 -5.34
C ASP A 35 -36.08 9.23 -4.27
N LEU A 36 -36.92 10.24 -4.53
CA LEU A 36 -37.29 11.23 -3.53
C LEU A 36 -38.09 10.63 -2.37
N LEU A 37 -38.89 9.60 -2.62
CA LEU A 37 -39.64 8.90 -1.57
C LEU A 37 -38.72 8.20 -0.56
N THR A 38 -37.49 7.89 -0.96
CA THR A 38 -36.52 7.23 -0.09
C THR A 38 -35.99 8.16 0.98
N ASP A 39 -35.94 9.47 0.68
CA ASP A 39 -35.36 10.49 1.54
C ASP A 39 -36.43 11.28 2.33
N LEU A 40 -37.74 11.08 2.01
CA LEU A 40 -38.84 11.73 2.69
C LEU A 40 -39.23 10.98 3.97
N GLU A 41 -39.25 11.69 5.09
CA GLU A 41 -39.85 11.20 6.35
C GLU A 41 -41.32 11.58 6.40
N VAL A 42 -42.21 10.60 6.27
CA VAL A 42 -43.65 10.80 6.37
C VAL A 42 -44.13 10.22 7.70
N PHE A 43 -44.49 11.09 8.67
CA PHE A 43 -45.05 10.66 9.93
C PHE A 43 -46.57 10.39 9.77
N HIS A 44 -47.00 9.15 9.98
CA HIS A 44 -48.40 8.84 10.12
C HIS A 44 -48.86 9.02 11.58
N PRO A 45 -49.91 9.77 11.86
CA PRO A 45 -50.45 9.91 13.20
C PRO A 45 -51.33 8.68 13.58
N CYS A 46 -50.73 7.50 13.49
CA CYS A 46 -51.34 6.28 14.01
C CYS A 46 -50.99 6.18 15.48
N GLY A 47 -51.90 6.41 16.37
CA GLY A 47 -51.73 6.32 17.82
C GLY A 47 -50.62 5.43 18.38
N ARG A 48 -50.68 4.93 19.60
CA ARG A 48 -49.60 4.18 20.27
C ARG A 48 -49.14 2.85 19.60
N ALA A 49 -49.73 2.44 18.48
CA ALA A 49 -49.35 1.24 17.73
C ALA A 49 -48.51 1.63 16.51
N VAL A 50 -47.20 1.36 16.53
CA VAL A 50 -46.33 1.48 15.38
C VAL A 50 -46.74 0.40 14.38
N SER A 51 -47.05 0.79 13.14
CA SER A 51 -47.33 -0.17 12.07
C SER A 51 -46.09 -1.02 11.78
N LEU A 52 -46.20 -2.34 11.71
CA LEU A 52 -45.12 -3.25 11.35
C LEU A 52 -44.45 -2.87 10.01
N ILE A 53 -45.26 -2.35 9.09
CA ILE A 53 -44.82 -1.88 7.77
C ILE A 53 -43.94 -0.63 7.90
N GLU A 54 -44.33 0.31 8.75
CA GLU A 54 -43.50 1.50 9.01
C GLU A 54 -42.16 1.13 9.62
N TYR A 55 -42.16 0.21 10.57
CA TYR A 55 -40.92 -0.31 11.15
C TYR A 55 -40.04 -1.00 10.09
N GLN A 56 -40.63 -1.82 9.22
CA GLN A 56 -39.89 -2.44 8.12
C GLN A 56 -39.29 -1.41 7.16
N VAL A 57 -40.02 -0.35 6.81
CA VAL A 57 -39.55 0.73 5.94
C VAL A 57 -38.37 1.45 6.58
N VAL A 58 -38.43 1.77 7.88
CA VAL A 58 -37.30 2.39 8.60
C VAL A 58 -36.06 1.50 8.57
N VAL A 59 -36.24 0.20 8.86
CA VAL A 59 -35.11 -0.76 8.84
C VAL A 59 -34.51 -0.89 7.43
N LEU A 60 -35.35 -0.98 6.40
CA LEU A 60 -34.90 -1.08 5.01
C LEU A 60 -34.16 0.19 4.55
N ARG A 61 -34.63 1.36 4.94
CA ARG A 61 -33.94 2.64 4.67
C ARG A 61 -32.58 2.69 5.35
N ASP A 62 -32.50 2.31 6.61
CA ASP A 62 -31.21 2.28 7.30
C ASP A 62 -30.22 1.29 6.68
N GLN A 63 -30.68 0.09 6.32
CA GLN A 63 -29.87 -0.88 5.57
C GLN A 63 -29.41 -0.32 4.22
N ASN A 64 -30.29 0.36 3.47
CA ASN A 64 -29.94 0.97 2.20
C ASN A 64 -28.87 2.06 2.36
N HIS A 65 -29.01 2.94 3.38
CA HIS A 65 -28.01 3.94 3.71
C HIS A 65 -26.67 3.34 4.13
N GLN A 66 -26.68 2.22 4.86
CA GLN A 66 -25.45 1.52 5.22
C GLN A 66 -24.77 0.91 3.99
N VAL A 67 -25.53 0.27 3.10
CA VAL A 67 -25.01 -0.31 1.83
C VAL A 67 -24.44 0.78 0.95
N ARG A 68 -25.13 1.91 0.78
CA ARG A 68 -24.63 3.05 0.00
C ARG A 68 -23.35 3.62 0.55
N ARG A 69 -23.23 3.79 1.89
CA ARG A 69 -21.99 4.24 2.53
C ARG A 69 -20.82 3.26 2.33
N ARG A 70 -21.10 1.95 2.45
CA ARG A 70 -20.08 0.92 2.17
C ARG A 70 -19.63 0.95 0.71
N LEU A 71 -20.56 1.09 -0.23
CA LEU A 71 -20.26 1.18 -1.66
C LEU A 71 -19.40 2.41 -1.96
N GLN A 72 -19.75 3.58 -1.41
CA GLN A 72 -18.96 4.80 -1.55
C GLN A 72 -17.55 4.64 -1.00
N GLY A 73 -17.39 3.99 0.17
CA GLY A 73 -16.09 3.66 0.74
C GLY A 73 -15.28 2.74 -0.16
N LEU A 74 -15.88 1.69 -0.72
CA LEU A 74 -15.21 0.78 -1.65
C LEU A 74 -14.76 1.50 -2.93
N VAL A 75 -15.60 2.37 -3.49
CA VAL A 75 -15.24 3.16 -4.68
C VAL A 75 -14.08 4.11 -4.39
N ALA A 76 -14.07 4.76 -3.21
CA ALA A 76 -12.97 5.63 -2.80
C ALA A 76 -11.66 4.84 -2.68
N THR A 77 -11.69 3.70 -1.98
CA THR A 77 -10.51 2.82 -1.85
C THR A 77 -10.02 2.28 -3.21
N ALA A 78 -10.96 1.95 -4.12
CA ALA A 78 -10.58 1.50 -5.46
C ALA A 78 -9.84 2.59 -6.25
N ARG A 79 -10.30 3.83 -6.18
CA ARG A 79 -9.64 4.97 -6.83
C ARG A 79 -8.25 5.25 -6.24
N GLU A 80 -8.12 5.22 -4.92
CA GLU A 80 -6.84 5.36 -4.24
C GLU A 80 -5.84 4.28 -4.68
N ASN A 81 -6.31 3.03 -4.80
CA ASN A 81 -5.48 1.92 -5.28
C ASN A 81 -5.08 2.08 -6.76
N GLU A 82 -5.97 2.59 -7.61
CA GLU A 82 -5.67 2.88 -9.02
C GLU A 82 -4.59 3.96 -9.15
N GLU A 83 -4.75 5.08 -8.44
CA GLU A 83 -3.74 6.14 -8.40
C GLU A 83 -2.38 5.64 -7.89
N LEU A 84 -2.40 4.79 -6.86
CA LEU A 84 -1.19 4.19 -6.31
C LEU A 84 -0.52 3.27 -7.35
N SER A 85 -1.31 2.46 -8.07
CA SER A 85 -0.82 1.58 -9.13
C SER A 85 -0.18 2.36 -10.27
N GLU A 86 -0.77 3.47 -10.69
CA GLU A 86 -0.20 4.37 -11.70
C GLU A 86 1.14 4.97 -11.26
N ARG A 87 1.25 5.39 -9.99
CA ARG A 87 2.51 5.92 -9.42
C ARG A 87 3.61 4.85 -9.42
N VAL A 88 3.27 3.61 -9.02
CA VAL A 88 4.22 2.48 -9.07
C VAL A 88 4.65 2.18 -10.49
N HIS A 89 3.71 2.15 -11.42
CA HIS A 89 4.04 1.90 -12.82
C HIS A 89 5.00 2.95 -13.38
N ARG A 90 4.74 4.24 -13.11
CA ARG A 90 5.63 5.34 -13.53
C ARG A 90 7.02 5.19 -12.93
N LEU A 91 7.10 4.94 -11.62
CA LEU A 91 8.38 4.69 -10.95
C LEU A 91 9.12 3.51 -11.56
N THR A 92 8.42 2.43 -11.90
CA THR A 92 9.02 1.25 -12.54
C THR A 92 9.68 1.62 -13.87
N LEU A 93 8.98 2.39 -14.71
CA LEU A 93 9.53 2.84 -15.99
C LEU A 93 10.77 3.74 -15.81
N GLU A 94 10.73 4.68 -14.85
CA GLU A 94 11.87 5.53 -14.53
C GLU A 94 13.06 4.73 -14.02
N LEU A 95 12.84 3.76 -13.13
CA LEU A 95 13.91 2.91 -12.58
C LEU A 95 14.53 2.00 -13.64
N VAL A 96 13.72 1.42 -14.52
CA VAL A 96 14.23 0.56 -15.62
C VAL A 96 15.07 1.35 -16.62
N ALA A 97 14.84 2.63 -16.77
CA ALA A 97 15.62 3.51 -17.64
C ALA A 97 16.98 3.93 -17.05
N CYS A 98 17.22 3.67 -15.75
CA CYS A 98 18.47 4.03 -15.10
C CYS A 98 19.65 3.22 -15.61
N GLY A 99 20.77 3.90 -15.90
CA GLY A 99 22.00 3.27 -16.38
C GLY A 99 22.99 2.84 -15.29
N GLY A 100 22.70 3.10 -14.00
CA GLY A 100 23.59 2.81 -12.90
C GLY A 100 22.93 2.82 -11.52
N LEU A 101 23.65 2.29 -10.52
CA LEU A 101 23.14 2.16 -9.15
C LEU A 101 22.83 3.52 -8.52
N ARG A 102 23.70 4.51 -8.71
CA ARG A 102 23.52 5.86 -8.18
C ARG A 102 22.25 6.50 -8.73
N GLU A 103 22.07 6.46 -10.04
CA GLU A 103 20.89 7.01 -10.71
C GLU A 103 19.61 6.31 -10.25
N ALA A 104 19.65 4.98 -10.09
CA ALA A 104 18.51 4.21 -9.57
C ALA A 104 18.13 4.63 -8.13
N CYS A 105 19.11 4.83 -7.24
CA CYS A 105 18.85 5.30 -5.88
C CYS A 105 18.33 6.73 -5.84
N GLU A 106 18.89 7.66 -6.62
CA GLU A 106 18.42 9.04 -6.72
C GLU A 106 16.99 9.12 -7.25
N THR A 107 16.68 8.34 -8.30
CA THR A 107 15.33 8.22 -8.86
C THR A 107 14.35 7.65 -7.85
N LEU A 108 14.74 6.61 -7.12
CA LEU A 108 13.93 6.03 -6.05
C LEU A 108 13.65 7.04 -4.94
N TYR A 109 14.67 7.76 -4.45
CA TYR A 109 14.50 8.77 -3.39
C TYR A 109 13.60 9.93 -3.84
N ARG A 110 13.76 10.40 -5.06
CA ARG A 110 12.91 11.43 -5.65
C ARG A 110 11.46 10.96 -5.71
N ALA A 111 11.19 9.79 -6.27
CA ALA A 111 9.85 9.25 -6.38
C ALA A 111 9.21 9.01 -5.02
N LEU A 112 9.94 8.46 -4.05
CA LEU A 112 9.43 8.24 -2.69
C LEU A 112 9.01 9.56 -2.03
N ARG A 113 9.76 10.63 -2.24
CA ARG A 113 9.44 11.95 -1.70
C ARG A 113 8.27 12.60 -2.42
N GLU A 114 8.32 12.67 -3.74
CA GLU A 114 7.37 13.45 -4.55
C GLU A 114 6.04 12.72 -4.76
N SER A 115 6.09 11.42 -5.07
CA SER A 115 4.91 10.65 -5.44
C SER A 115 4.28 9.90 -4.27
N PHE A 116 5.08 9.50 -3.27
CA PHE A 116 4.61 8.73 -2.12
C PHE A 116 4.65 9.51 -0.81
N GLY A 117 5.13 10.76 -0.83
CA GLY A 117 5.15 11.65 0.32
C GLY A 117 6.01 11.12 1.49
N ALA A 118 7.06 10.37 1.21
CA ALA A 118 8.00 9.91 2.23
C ALA A 118 8.86 11.08 2.70
N GLU A 119 8.86 11.37 4.01
CA GLU A 119 9.69 12.43 4.58
C GLU A 119 11.15 12.01 4.66
N HIS A 120 11.39 10.74 4.98
CA HIS A 120 12.70 10.13 5.07
C HIS A 120 12.73 8.85 4.25
N ALA A 121 13.79 8.67 3.47
CA ALA A 121 14.06 7.44 2.73
C ALA A 121 15.55 7.14 2.75
N ALA A 122 15.89 5.87 2.92
CA ALA A 122 17.27 5.41 2.89
C ALA A 122 17.36 4.00 2.32
N VAL A 123 18.33 3.78 1.45
CA VAL A 123 18.72 2.44 0.99
C VAL A 123 20.01 2.07 1.74
N ARG A 124 20.09 0.84 2.21
CA ARG A 124 21.30 0.27 2.79
C ARG A 124 21.60 -1.05 2.13
N LEU A 125 22.73 -1.11 1.42
CA LEU A 125 23.15 -2.27 0.63
C LEU A 125 24.20 -3.07 1.38
N PHE A 126 24.05 -4.38 1.43
CA PHE A 126 25.00 -5.32 2.03
C PHE A 126 25.96 -5.92 1.01
N VAL A 127 25.62 -5.80 -0.26
CA VAL A 127 26.42 -6.26 -1.41
C VAL A 127 27.03 -5.03 -2.06
N GLY A 128 28.33 -5.06 -2.31
CA GLY A 128 29.05 -3.95 -2.92
C GLY A 128 28.62 -3.73 -4.39
N PRO A 129 28.89 -2.53 -4.92
CA PRO A 129 28.66 -2.23 -6.32
C PRO A 129 29.59 -3.07 -7.21
N ALA A 130 29.09 -3.44 -8.40
CA ALA A 130 29.89 -4.19 -9.39
C ALA A 130 30.97 -3.32 -10.06
N ALA A 131 30.73 -1.99 -10.14
CA ALA A 131 31.66 -1.04 -10.75
C ALA A 131 32.52 -0.35 -9.68
N GLU A 132 33.82 -0.23 -9.91
CA GLU A 132 34.75 0.49 -9.02
C GLU A 132 34.40 1.98 -8.88
N SER A 133 33.76 2.57 -9.89
CA SER A 133 33.26 3.96 -9.84
C SER A 133 32.28 4.23 -8.70
N ASP A 134 31.62 3.20 -8.22
CA ASP A 134 30.61 3.27 -7.17
C ASP A 134 31.16 2.85 -5.79
N ALA A 135 32.46 2.56 -5.65
CA ALA A 135 33.07 2.08 -4.40
C ALA A 135 32.91 3.04 -3.20
N GLY A 136 32.70 4.34 -3.45
CA GLY A 136 32.42 5.36 -2.42
C GLY A 136 30.93 5.64 -2.18
N PHE A 137 30.04 4.75 -2.56
CA PHE A 137 28.61 4.95 -2.46
C PHE A 137 28.13 4.89 -1.00
N ALA A 138 27.46 5.96 -0.56
CA ALA A 138 27.11 6.14 0.87
C ALA A 138 26.06 5.12 1.36
N GLU A 139 25.31 4.51 0.45
CA GLU A 139 24.31 3.49 0.73
C GLU A 139 24.91 2.11 1.01
N PHE A 140 26.19 1.91 0.67
CA PHE A 140 26.88 0.66 0.93
C PHE A 140 27.41 0.60 2.37
N LEU A 141 26.91 -0.35 3.15
CA LEU A 141 27.31 -0.55 4.55
C LEU A 141 28.62 -1.34 4.71
N GLY A 142 29.13 -1.93 3.63
CA GLY A 142 30.32 -2.77 3.71
C GLY A 142 30.14 -4.01 4.60
N PRO A 143 31.24 -4.60 5.06
CA PRO A 143 31.23 -5.76 5.94
C PRO A 143 30.96 -5.40 7.42
N ASP A 144 30.26 -4.27 7.71
CA ASP A 144 29.95 -3.86 9.09
C ASP A 144 29.01 -4.87 9.75
N GLU A 145 29.62 -5.77 10.54
CA GLU A 145 28.88 -6.74 11.33
C GLU A 145 27.92 -6.11 12.36
N ARG A 146 28.20 -4.90 12.84
CA ARG A 146 27.31 -4.21 13.78
C ARG A 146 26.03 -3.79 13.10
N ALA A 147 26.12 -3.17 11.93
CA ALA A 147 24.96 -2.77 11.13
C ALA A 147 24.12 -3.99 10.73
N ARG A 148 24.78 -5.06 10.29
CA ARG A 148 24.09 -6.32 9.95
C ARG A 148 23.37 -6.93 11.16
N ARG A 149 23.97 -6.94 12.35
CA ARG A 149 23.34 -7.43 13.57
C ARG A 149 22.14 -6.60 13.98
N LEU A 150 22.21 -5.27 13.87
CA LEU A 150 21.10 -4.37 14.17
C LEU A 150 19.92 -4.56 13.20
N LEU A 151 20.20 -4.88 11.94
CA LEU A 151 19.21 -5.12 10.92
C LEU A 151 18.82 -6.61 10.80
N ALA A 152 19.38 -7.49 11.63
CA ALA A 152 19.11 -8.92 11.61
C ALA A 152 17.61 -9.30 11.69
N PRO A 153 16.73 -8.60 12.43
CA PRO A 153 15.30 -8.90 12.42
C PRO A 153 14.64 -8.74 11.05
N ILE A 154 15.25 -7.98 10.12
CA ILE A 154 14.75 -7.77 8.76
C ILE A 154 15.36 -8.83 7.82
N LEU A 155 16.58 -9.30 8.15
CA LEU A 155 17.25 -10.35 7.40
C LEU A 155 16.53 -11.69 7.66
N GLY A 156 15.99 -12.28 6.64
CA GLY A 156 15.22 -13.54 6.76
C GLY A 156 13.70 -13.34 6.84
N VAL A 157 13.21 -12.11 6.79
CA VAL A 157 11.78 -11.82 6.66
C VAL A 157 11.48 -11.39 5.22
N ALA A 158 10.62 -12.14 4.55
CA ALA A 158 10.23 -11.86 3.16
C ALA A 158 9.18 -10.73 3.03
N SER A 159 8.78 -10.11 4.15
CA SER A 159 7.70 -9.11 4.16
C SER A 159 8.16 -7.81 4.79
N PRO A 160 7.68 -6.66 4.30
CA PRO A 160 7.95 -5.38 4.92
C PRO A 160 7.53 -5.35 6.39
N LEU A 161 8.37 -4.76 7.24
CA LEU A 161 8.10 -4.53 8.64
C LEU A 161 7.71 -3.06 8.83
N CYS A 162 6.50 -2.82 9.36
CA CYS A 162 5.99 -1.48 9.64
C CYS A 162 5.84 -1.27 11.14
N GLY A 163 6.13 -0.07 11.61
CA GLY A 163 5.98 0.30 13.01
C GLY A 163 7.04 1.28 13.50
N ARG A 164 7.21 1.32 14.82
CA ARG A 164 8.26 2.10 15.46
C ARG A 164 9.60 1.39 15.31
N ILE A 165 10.57 2.09 14.76
CA ILE A 165 11.92 1.56 14.54
C ILE A 165 12.80 1.91 15.77
N PRO A 166 13.58 0.97 16.32
CA PRO A 166 14.52 1.23 17.40
C PRO A 166 15.55 2.32 17.05
N ALA A 167 15.93 3.12 18.03
CA ALA A 167 16.85 4.26 17.82
C ALA A 167 18.20 3.85 17.20
N ASP A 168 18.75 2.70 17.61
CA ASP A 168 20.00 2.18 17.06
C ASP A 168 19.89 1.83 15.57
N GLN A 169 18.74 1.28 15.16
CA GLN A 169 18.45 1.01 13.74
C GLN A 169 18.23 2.31 12.97
N LEU A 170 17.51 3.29 13.55
CA LEU A 170 17.32 4.62 12.94
C LEU A 170 18.65 5.31 12.65
N GLN A 171 19.62 5.20 13.56
CA GLN A 171 20.96 5.76 13.37
C GLN A 171 21.70 5.11 12.20
N VAL A 172 21.60 3.79 12.04
CA VAL A 172 22.20 3.06 10.91
C VAL A 172 21.51 3.40 9.58
N LEU A 173 20.19 3.51 9.59
CA LEU A 173 19.37 3.72 8.39
C LEU A 173 19.43 5.17 7.91
N PHE A 174 19.16 6.11 8.80
CA PHE A 174 18.95 7.53 8.46
C PHE A 174 20.05 8.47 9.01
N GLY A 175 21.01 7.96 9.80
CA GLY A 175 22.03 8.79 10.41
C GLY A 175 21.44 9.87 11.32
N ALA A 176 21.90 11.11 11.14
CA ALA A 176 21.47 12.24 11.98
C ALA A 176 19.97 12.57 11.86
N THR A 177 19.33 12.27 10.74
CA THR A 177 17.89 12.53 10.54
C THR A 177 16.99 11.47 11.19
N GLY A 178 17.56 10.36 11.66
CA GLY A 178 16.83 9.29 12.33
C GLY A 178 16.06 9.73 13.58
N ALA A 179 16.53 10.76 14.30
CA ALA A 179 15.86 11.30 15.48
C ALA A 179 14.49 11.96 15.17
N GLN A 180 14.22 12.28 13.91
CA GLN A 180 12.96 12.90 13.47
C GLN A 180 11.92 11.86 13.03
N VAL A 181 12.27 10.57 12.98
CA VAL A 181 11.40 9.51 12.51
C VAL A 181 10.57 8.95 13.66
N GLY A 182 9.26 9.15 13.62
CA GLY A 182 8.28 8.62 14.58
C GLY A 182 7.83 7.21 14.23
N SER A 183 7.61 6.92 12.94
CA SER A 183 7.28 5.58 12.44
C SER A 183 7.94 5.31 11.10
N GLY A 184 8.11 4.05 10.74
CA GLY A 184 8.72 3.69 9.47
C GLY A 184 8.34 2.30 8.95
N ALA A 185 8.70 2.08 7.70
CA ALA A 185 8.60 0.80 7.02
C ALA A 185 9.99 0.36 6.56
N LEU A 186 10.35 -0.88 6.87
CA LEU A 186 11.60 -1.51 6.50
C LEU A 186 11.30 -2.61 5.47
N LEU A 187 11.80 -2.44 4.27
CA LEU A 187 11.53 -3.25 3.11
C LEU A 187 12.78 -4.06 2.76
N PRO A 188 12.74 -5.40 2.86
CA PRO A 188 13.86 -6.23 2.46
C PRO A 188 14.09 -6.15 0.95
N LEU A 189 15.34 -5.96 0.52
CA LEU A 189 15.73 -5.97 -0.88
C LEU A 189 16.39 -7.31 -1.24
N GLY A 190 15.84 -7.96 -2.27
CA GLY A 190 16.24 -9.30 -2.68
C GLY A 190 15.64 -10.40 -1.79
N VAL A 191 15.93 -11.65 -2.15
CA VAL A 191 15.48 -12.81 -1.38
C VAL A 191 16.16 -12.77 0.00
N ASP A 192 15.36 -12.84 1.07
CA ASP A 192 15.85 -12.81 2.47
C ASP A 192 16.71 -11.56 2.79
N ALA A 193 16.38 -10.42 2.18
CA ALA A 193 17.13 -9.15 2.31
C ALA A 193 18.63 -9.26 1.99
N ARG A 194 19.02 -10.19 1.12
CA ARG A 194 20.45 -10.43 0.77
C ARG A 194 21.10 -9.24 0.09
N ILE A 195 20.33 -8.44 -0.65
CA ILE A 195 20.81 -7.23 -1.34
C ILE A 195 20.97 -6.09 -0.34
N GLY A 196 19.95 -5.88 0.49
CA GLY A 196 19.92 -4.75 1.42
C GLY A 196 18.55 -4.50 2.03
N VAL A 197 18.34 -3.28 2.49
CA VAL A 197 17.10 -2.79 3.06
C VAL A 197 16.77 -1.42 2.48
N LEU A 198 15.54 -1.21 2.04
CA LEU A 198 14.95 0.10 1.80
C LEU A 198 14.16 0.51 3.05
N ALA A 199 14.52 1.61 3.65
CA ALA A 199 13.82 2.19 4.80
C ALA A 199 13.06 3.45 4.38
N ILE A 200 11.81 3.55 4.81
CA ILE A 200 10.95 4.72 4.61
C ILE A 200 10.51 5.19 5.99
N GLY A 201 10.62 6.48 6.28
CA GLY A 201 10.28 7.05 7.57
C GLY A 201 9.33 8.24 7.46
N SER A 202 8.55 8.45 8.50
CA SER A 202 7.71 9.63 8.71
C SER A 202 7.86 10.15 10.14
N SER A 203 7.70 11.45 10.31
CA SER A 203 7.61 12.09 11.62
C SER A 203 6.31 11.73 12.36
N ASP A 204 5.26 11.37 11.63
CA ASP A 204 3.99 10.87 12.20
C ASP A 204 4.15 9.44 12.74
N GLU A 205 3.93 9.27 14.05
CA GLU A 205 4.00 7.96 14.73
C GLU A 205 2.95 6.95 14.23
N ASN A 206 1.87 7.41 13.61
CA ASN A 206 0.75 6.58 13.18
C ASN A 206 0.74 6.26 11.68
N ARG A 207 1.68 6.80 10.90
CA ARG A 207 1.69 6.60 9.44
C ARG A 207 2.00 5.15 9.05
N TYR A 208 2.97 4.54 9.69
CA TYR A 208 3.36 3.14 9.45
C TYR A 208 3.03 2.30 10.68
N GLN A 209 1.85 1.67 10.68
CA GLN A 209 1.40 0.85 11.81
C GLN A 209 1.66 -0.64 11.56
N PRO A 210 1.93 -1.41 12.62
CA PRO A 210 1.97 -2.86 12.52
C PRO A 210 0.65 -3.42 11.98
N GLY A 211 0.73 -4.33 11.01
CA GLY A 211 -0.46 -4.97 10.43
C GLY A 211 -1.16 -4.19 9.32
N MET A 212 -0.65 -3.01 8.92
CA MET A 212 -1.16 -2.34 7.73
C MET A 212 -0.92 -3.18 6.46
N ALA A 213 -1.72 -2.93 5.40
CA ALA A 213 -1.54 -3.61 4.12
C ALA A 213 -0.18 -3.28 3.51
N THR A 214 0.71 -4.28 3.41
CA THR A 214 2.08 -4.12 2.94
C THR A 214 2.29 -4.52 1.48
N THR A 215 1.21 -4.85 0.76
CA THR A 215 1.28 -5.33 -0.63
C THR A 215 2.03 -4.37 -1.54
N PHE A 216 1.70 -3.07 -1.44
CA PHE A 216 2.37 -2.02 -2.19
C PHE A 216 3.86 -1.89 -1.81
N LEU A 217 4.17 -1.92 -0.51
CA LEU A 217 5.54 -1.81 -0.02
C LEU A 217 6.40 -3.01 -0.49
N ARG A 218 5.81 -4.20 -0.53
CA ARG A 218 6.47 -5.39 -1.09
C ARG A 218 6.73 -5.22 -2.58
N GLN A 219 5.74 -4.80 -3.36
CA GLN A 219 5.91 -4.55 -4.79
C GLN A 219 7.02 -3.54 -5.06
N LEU A 220 7.09 -2.47 -4.27
CA LEU A 220 8.15 -1.47 -4.35
C LEU A 220 9.54 -2.08 -4.07
N ALA A 221 9.65 -2.92 -3.03
CA ALA A 221 10.89 -3.62 -2.69
C ALA A 221 11.33 -4.59 -3.81
N ASP A 222 10.38 -5.31 -4.40
CA ASP A 222 10.64 -6.24 -5.49
C ASP A 222 11.15 -5.51 -6.74
N ILE A 223 10.51 -4.41 -7.13
CA ILE A 223 10.93 -3.57 -8.26
C ILE A 223 12.34 -3.01 -8.01
N ALA A 224 12.56 -2.37 -6.84
CA ALA A 224 13.86 -1.82 -6.49
C ALA A 224 14.96 -2.90 -6.51
N SER A 225 14.66 -4.09 -5.97
CA SER A 225 15.57 -5.23 -5.97
C SER A 225 15.96 -5.69 -7.38
N GLN A 226 14.98 -5.82 -8.26
CA GLN A 226 15.23 -6.27 -9.63
C GLN A 226 16.04 -5.25 -10.43
N VAL A 227 15.75 -3.97 -10.26
CA VAL A 227 16.47 -2.90 -10.97
C VAL A 227 17.89 -2.73 -10.46
N MET A 228 18.12 -2.83 -9.14
CA MET A 228 19.45 -2.65 -8.56
C MET A 228 20.37 -3.86 -8.76
N ARG A 229 19.80 -5.06 -8.87
CA ARG A 229 20.56 -6.33 -8.96
C ARG A 229 21.65 -6.35 -10.03
N PRO A 230 21.46 -5.87 -11.27
CA PRO A 230 22.49 -5.89 -12.30
C PRO A 230 23.71 -5.01 -11.98
N PHE A 231 23.54 -4.00 -11.10
CA PHE A 231 24.60 -3.07 -10.73
C PHE A 231 25.37 -3.49 -9.48
N LEU A 232 25.00 -4.59 -8.84
CA LEU A 232 25.64 -5.12 -7.65
C LEU A 232 26.59 -6.26 -8.02
N ALA A 233 27.69 -6.40 -7.27
CA ALA A 233 28.57 -7.56 -7.41
C ALA A 233 27.74 -8.84 -7.21
N ALA A 234 28.08 -9.90 -7.95
CA ALA A 234 27.47 -11.19 -7.70
C ALA A 234 27.71 -11.55 -6.21
N PRO A 235 26.68 -11.92 -5.43
CA PRO A 235 26.93 -12.41 -4.09
C PRO A 235 27.88 -13.59 -4.23
N ASP A 236 29.00 -13.56 -3.48
CA ASP A 236 29.96 -14.64 -3.47
C ASP A 236 29.21 -15.97 -3.35
N GLY A 237 29.22 -16.72 -4.43
CA GLY A 237 28.48 -17.96 -4.55
C GLY A 237 29.03 -18.95 -3.54
N GLY A 238 28.29 -19.16 -2.46
CA GLY A 238 28.42 -20.43 -1.76
C GLY A 238 28.11 -21.53 -2.77
N ASP A 239 29.16 -22.13 -3.33
CA ASP A 239 29.15 -23.34 -4.15
C ASP A 239 28.32 -24.43 -3.46
N GLY A 240 27.07 -24.54 -3.83
CA GLY A 240 26.18 -25.59 -3.33
C GLY A 240 25.32 -26.26 -4.40
N CYS A 241 25.26 -25.68 -5.60
CA CYS A 241 24.36 -26.20 -6.64
C CYS A 241 25.06 -26.74 -7.91
N ALA A 242 26.39 -26.59 -8.03
CA ALA A 242 27.10 -27.08 -9.22
C ALA A 242 27.70 -28.51 -9.07
N ARG A 243 27.49 -29.18 -7.90
CA ARG A 243 28.00 -30.53 -7.68
C ARG A 243 26.96 -31.65 -7.79
N MET A 244 25.71 -31.36 -8.07
CA MET A 244 24.69 -32.41 -8.21
C MET A 244 24.50 -32.91 -9.67
N ASP A 245 25.02 -32.20 -10.67
CA ASP A 245 24.91 -32.64 -12.08
C ASP A 245 26.14 -33.38 -12.60
N ALA A 246 27.32 -33.29 -11.96
CA ALA A 246 28.51 -34.02 -12.34
C ALA A 246 28.48 -35.49 -11.92
N ASP A 247 27.76 -35.83 -10.83
CA ASP A 247 27.65 -37.23 -10.36
C ASP A 247 26.60 -38.06 -11.10
N ARG A 248 25.78 -37.42 -11.94
CA ARG A 248 24.80 -38.15 -12.77
C ARG A 248 25.34 -38.64 -14.11
N ASP A 249 26.42 -38.07 -14.60
CA ASP A 249 27.03 -38.50 -15.89
C ASP A 249 28.08 -39.61 -15.71
N GLU A 250 28.70 -39.74 -14.53
CA GLU A 250 29.65 -40.86 -14.29
C GLU A 250 28.96 -42.20 -14.00
N ALA A 251 27.70 -42.19 -13.51
CA ALA A 251 26.95 -43.45 -13.33
C ALA A 251 26.40 -44.06 -14.63
N ARG A 252 26.53 -43.38 -15.76
CA ARG A 252 26.03 -43.84 -17.07
C ARG A 252 27.10 -44.55 -17.93
N VAL A 253 28.36 -44.51 -17.49
CA VAL A 253 29.50 -45.15 -18.22
C VAL A 253 29.91 -46.48 -17.59
N ALA A 254 29.48 -46.79 -16.36
CA ALA A 254 29.71 -48.13 -15.77
C ALA A 254 28.52 -49.03 -16.10
N GLY A 255 28.69 -49.80 -17.21
CA GLY A 255 27.71 -50.78 -17.67
C GLY A 255 27.42 -51.85 -16.61
N ILE A 256 26.22 -51.77 -16.03
CA ILE A 256 25.60 -52.84 -15.25
C ILE A 256 24.56 -53.49 -16.15
N PRO A 257 24.62 -54.79 -16.45
CA PRO A 257 23.66 -55.48 -17.31
C PRO A 257 22.31 -55.64 -16.56
N ASP A 258 21.24 -55.40 -17.31
CA ASP A 258 19.86 -55.54 -16.92
C ASP A 258 19.51 -57.03 -16.63
N PRO A 259 19.02 -57.41 -15.44
CA PRO A 259 18.67 -58.78 -15.11
C PRO A 259 17.23 -59.18 -15.44
N ALA A 260 16.65 -58.72 -16.52
CA ALA A 260 15.28 -59.09 -16.91
C ALA A 260 15.17 -59.68 -18.32
N LEU A 261 15.94 -60.73 -18.61
CA LEU A 261 15.67 -61.61 -19.73
C LEU A 261 16.21 -63.02 -19.41
N GLU A 262 15.51 -63.74 -18.52
CA GLU A 262 15.45 -65.21 -18.49
C GLU A 262 14.33 -65.63 -17.55
N GLY A 263 13.29 -66.28 -18.12
CA GLY A 263 12.24 -66.95 -17.34
C GLY A 263 10.85 -66.74 -17.88
#